data_309639fc21189b1a290ade3adaadfc52
#
_entry.id   309639fc21189b1a290ade3adaadfc52
#
_cell.length_a   1.000
_cell.length_b   1.000
_cell.length_c   1.000
_cell.angle_alpha   90.00
_cell.angle_beta   90.00
_cell.angle_gamma   90.00
#
_symmetry.space_group_name_H-M   'P 1'
#
loop_
_entity.id
_entity.type
_entity.pdbx_description
1 polymer ?
#
loop_
_entity_poly.entity_id
_entity_poly.type
_entity_poly.pdbx_seq_one_letter_code
_entity_poly.pdbx_strand_id
1 'polypeptide(L)'
;MTYKCVGVVMLSALLGACQWAGPIFVDYNGVRRDVAEWINGQNLLSMQQKRSLAQLSRAEQPLLHADKAEDHATRLALAKSHQEAMHCAHLVLPEKKIDQLQEQVWGADKARVLAYYQQHFPKLKLDASSIQCD
;
A
#
# COMPACT_ATOMS: atom_id res chain seq x y z
N MET A 1 43.49 25.22 -52.72
CA MET A 1 43.44 25.08 -51.27
C MET A 1 42.00 24.89 -50.87
N THR A 2 41.68 23.69 -50.60
CA THR A 2 40.30 23.24 -50.33
C THR A 2 40.13 23.07 -48.83
N TYR A 3 39.34 23.95 -48.26
CA TYR A 3 38.90 23.76 -46.88
C TYR A 3 37.66 22.89 -46.87
N LYS A 4 37.82 21.66 -46.44
CA LYS A 4 36.71 20.76 -46.12
C LYS A 4 36.12 21.15 -44.79
N CYS A 5 34.98 21.82 -44.82
CA CYS A 5 34.16 21.94 -43.65
C CYS A 5 33.57 20.58 -43.34
N VAL A 6 34.12 19.93 -42.33
CA VAL A 6 33.52 18.76 -41.72
C VAL A 6 32.37 19.26 -40.84
N GLY A 7 31.18 19.11 -41.35
CA GLY A 7 29.96 19.34 -40.57
C GLY A 7 29.84 18.25 -39.54
N VAL A 8 30.11 18.60 -38.32
CA VAL A 8 29.74 17.75 -37.18
C VAL A 8 28.24 17.87 -37.00
N VAL A 9 27.53 16.89 -37.51
CA VAL A 9 26.12 16.71 -37.18
C VAL A 9 26.08 16.22 -35.74
N MET A 10 25.88 17.11 -34.81
CA MET A 10 25.47 16.76 -33.45
C MET A 10 24.07 16.19 -33.54
N LEU A 11 24.02 14.88 -33.60
CA LEU A 11 22.80 14.12 -33.42
C LEU A 11 22.45 14.21 -31.92
N SER A 12 21.74 15.27 -31.58
CA SER A 12 21.11 15.37 -30.26
C SER A 12 20.03 14.30 -30.21
N ALA A 13 20.40 13.16 -29.73
CA ALA A 13 19.44 12.16 -29.28
C ALA A 13 18.64 12.80 -28.12
N LEU A 14 17.54 13.40 -28.46
CA LEU A 14 16.48 13.69 -27.53
C LEU A 14 15.97 12.34 -27.04
N LEU A 15 16.62 11.82 -26.02
CA LEU A 15 16.01 10.85 -25.13
C LEU A 15 14.83 11.58 -24.49
N GLY A 16 13.74 11.61 -25.21
CA GLY A 16 12.46 11.85 -24.63
C GLY A 16 12.25 10.73 -23.63
N ALA A 17 12.73 10.94 -22.41
CA ALA A 17 12.26 10.20 -21.30
C ALA A 17 10.76 10.49 -21.22
N CYS A 18 9.98 9.69 -21.88
CA CYS A 18 8.58 9.54 -21.55
C CYS A 18 8.55 9.04 -20.13
N GLN A 19 8.69 9.94 -19.20
CA GLN A 19 8.28 9.68 -17.84
C GLN A 19 6.77 9.57 -17.91
N TRP A 20 6.33 8.39 -18.20
CA TRP A 20 5.02 7.95 -17.85
C TRP A 20 4.97 7.81 -16.32
N ALA A 21 5.04 8.93 -15.65
CA ALA A 21 4.29 9.08 -14.45
C ALA A 21 2.83 9.07 -14.90
N GLY A 22 2.30 7.92 -15.25
CA GLY A 22 0.87 7.73 -15.20
C GLY A 22 0.47 8.28 -13.85
N PRO A 23 -0.66 8.99 -13.74
CA PRO A 23 -1.03 9.62 -12.48
C PRO A 23 -1.15 8.55 -11.41
N ILE A 24 -0.07 8.31 -10.69
CA ILE A 24 -0.13 7.55 -9.46
C ILE A 24 -0.75 8.52 -8.47
N PHE A 25 -2.07 8.58 -8.45
CA PHE A 25 -2.81 9.42 -7.53
C PHE A 25 -2.88 8.83 -6.12
N VAL A 26 -2.32 7.64 -5.95
CA VAL A 26 -2.28 6.97 -4.67
C VAL A 26 -0.91 7.13 -4.06
N ASP A 27 -0.86 7.63 -2.85
CA ASP A 27 0.35 7.65 -2.06
C ASP A 27 0.66 6.22 -1.58
N TYR A 28 1.73 5.65 -2.14
CA TYR A 28 2.22 4.34 -1.74
C TYR A 28 3.34 4.39 -0.70
N ASN A 29 3.61 5.56 -0.12
CA ASN A 29 4.59 5.68 0.95
C ASN A 29 4.26 4.74 2.11
N GLY A 30 5.24 3.96 2.53
CA GLY A 30 5.06 2.95 3.55
C GLY A 30 4.41 1.65 3.08
N VAL A 31 4.04 1.53 1.81
CA VAL A 31 3.56 0.28 1.21
C VAL A 31 4.74 -0.48 0.61
N ARG A 32 4.85 -1.76 0.93
CA ARG A 32 5.86 -2.63 0.35
C ARG A 32 5.70 -2.69 -1.18
N ARG A 33 6.80 -2.68 -1.90
CA ARG A 33 6.81 -2.52 -3.36
C ARG A 33 5.96 -3.55 -4.10
N ASP A 34 6.07 -4.81 -3.75
CA ASP A 34 5.29 -5.89 -4.36
C ASP A 34 3.78 -5.73 -4.15
N VAL A 35 3.37 -5.25 -2.97
CA VAL A 35 1.97 -4.94 -2.67
C VAL A 35 1.50 -3.71 -3.45
N ALA A 36 2.33 -2.67 -3.54
CA ALA A 36 2.01 -1.48 -4.33
C ALA A 36 1.85 -1.81 -5.82
N GLU A 37 2.71 -2.66 -6.38
CA GLU A 37 2.59 -3.15 -7.76
C GLU A 37 1.30 -3.94 -7.96
N TRP A 38 0.93 -4.79 -7.01
CA TRP A 38 -0.33 -5.52 -7.05
C TRP A 38 -1.55 -4.59 -7.00
N ILE A 39 -1.54 -3.58 -6.12
CA ILE A 39 -2.63 -2.58 -6.04
C ILE A 39 -2.74 -1.82 -7.38
N ASN A 40 -1.62 -1.37 -7.93
CA ASN A 40 -1.60 -0.66 -9.22
C ASN A 40 -2.17 -1.51 -10.35
N GLY A 41 -1.92 -2.81 -10.34
CA GLY A 41 -2.44 -3.77 -11.32
C GLY A 41 -3.96 -4.00 -11.25
N GLN A 42 -4.65 -3.49 -10.23
CA GLN A 42 -6.10 -3.64 -10.07
C GLN A 42 -6.86 -2.64 -10.95
N ASN A 43 -6.91 -2.87 -12.24
CA ASN A 43 -7.42 -1.91 -13.24
C ASN A 43 -8.92 -1.57 -13.09
N LEU A 44 -9.70 -2.45 -12.45
CA LEU A 44 -11.14 -2.26 -12.26
C LEU A 44 -11.48 -1.49 -10.97
N LEU A 45 -10.50 -1.22 -10.13
CA LEU A 45 -10.71 -0.48 -8.89
C LEU A 45 -10.63 1.03 -9.12
N SER A 46 -11.50 1.77 -8.43
CA SER A 46 -11.42 3.23 -8.36
C SER A 46 -10.18 3.68 -7.59
N MET A 47 -9.83 4.95 -7.75
CA MET A 47 -8.73 5.55 -6.99
C MET A 47 -8.97 5.51 -5.48
N GLN A 48 -10.21 5.74 -5.05
CA GLN A 48 -10.60 5.63 -3.65
C GLN A 48 -10.40 4.21 -3.11
N GLN A 49 -10.78 3.20 -3.87
CA GLN A 49 -10.56 1.80 -3.51
C GLN A 49 -9.07 1.46 -3.42
N LYS A 50 -8.26 1.96 -4.34
CA LYS A 50 -6.79 1.77 -4.30
C LYS A 50 -6.15 2.47 -3.10
N ARG A 51 -6.58 3.69 -2.76
CA ARG A 51 -6.12 4.39 -1.55
C ARG A 51 -6.45 3.61 -0.29
N SER A 52 -7.65 3.07 -0.23
CA SER A 52 -8.09 2.25 0.89
C SER A 52 -7.26 0.96 1.03
N LEU A 53 -6.92 0.31 -0.09
CA LEU A 53 -5.98 -0.83 -0.09
C LEU A 53 -4.58 -0.43 0.39
N ALA A 54 -4.09 0.74 -0.02
CA ALA A 54 -2.79 1.24 0.42
C ALA A 54 -2.79 1.55 1.93
N GLN A 55 -3.83 2.19 2.43
CA GLN A 55 -4.01 2.46 3.85
C GLN A 55 -4.04 1.16 4.66
N LEU A 56 -4.83 0.19 4.24
CA LEU A 56 -4.92 -1.11 4.89
C LEU A 56 -3.58 -1.86 4.85
N SER A 57 -2.88 -1.84 3.72
CA SER A 57 -1.56 -2.46 3.59
C SER A 57 -0.55 -1.90 4.60
N ARG A 58 -0.50 -0.57 4.76
CA ARG A 58 0.37 0.07 5.75
C ARG A 58 0.06 -0.37 7.18
N ALA A 59 -1.20 -0.57 7.49
CA ALA A 59 -1.64 -1.03 8.80
C ALA A 59 -1.38 -2.53 9.03
N GLU A 60 -1.42 -3.33 7.99
CA GLU A 60 -1.27 -4.79 8.07
C GLU A 60 0.18 -5.27 8.00
N GLN A 61 1.05 -4.56 7.30
CA GLN A 61 2.47 -4.94 7.17
C GLN A 61 3.17 -5.13 8.53
N PRO A 62 3.02 -4.24 9.51
CA PRO A 62 3.64 -4.43 10.82
C PRO A 62 3.11 -5.63 11.59
N LEU A 63 1.89 -6.09 11.29
CA LEU A 63 1.30 -7.24 11.97
C LEU A 63 1.99 -8.56 11.67
N LEU A 64 2.77 -8.62 10.58
CA LEU A 64 3.59 -9.80 10.27
C LEU A 64 4.58 -10.13 11.40
N HIS A 65 5.02 -9.12 12.13
CA HIS A 65 5.96 -9.22 13.24
C HIS A 65 5.34 -8.79 14.58
N ALA A 66 4.02 -8.90 14.69
CA ALA A 66 3.27 -8.48 15.87
C ALA A 66 3.63 -9.24 17.14
N ASP A 67 4.13 -10.47 16.99
CA ASP A 67 4.69 -11.29 18.07
C ASP A 67 5.90 -10.65 18.75
N LYS A 68 6.58 -9.71 18.09
CA LYS A 68 7.69 -8.92 18.64
C LYS A 68 7.26 -7.65 19.36
N ALA A 69 5.99 -7.27 19.27
CA ALA A 69 5.43 -6.12 19.98
C ALA A 69 5.16 -6.48 21.45
N GLU A 70 6.15 -6.33 22.30
CA GLU A 70 6.08 -6.77 23.70
C GLU A 70 5.27 -5.81 24.56
N ASP A 71 5.29 -4.50 24.29
CA ASP A 71 4.64 -3.51 25.13
C ASP A 71 3.17 -3.30 24.73
N HIS A 72 2.37 -2.91 25.71
CA HIS A 72 0.94 -2.66 25.53
C HIS A 72 0.68 -1.45 24.62
N ALA A 73 1.49 -0.39 24.70
CA ALA A 73 1.31 0.82 23.93
C ALA A 73 1.51 0.55 22.42
N THR A 74 2.51 -0.24 22.07
CA THR A 74 2.75 -0.66 20.67
C THR A 74 1.60 -1.51 20.14
N ARG A 75 1.12 -2.49 20.91
CA ARG A 75 -0.03 -3.31 20.51
C ARG A 75 -1.29 -2.48 20.34
N LEU A 76 -1.53 -1.53 21.23
CA LEU A 76 -2.67 -0.63 21.13
C LEU A 76 -2.60 0.24 19.86
N ALA A 77 -1.44 0.79 19.55
CA ALA A 77 -1.22 1.59 18.34
C ALA A 77 -1.43 0.78 17.06
N LEU A 78 -0.89 -0.45 17.01
CA LEU A 78 -1.08 -1.36 15.88
C LEU A 78 -2.55 -1.77 15.73
N ALA A 79 -3.23 -2.09 16.83
CA ALA A 79 -4.64 -2.44 16.82
C ALA A 79 -5.50 -1.29 16.32
N LYS A 80 -5.23 -0.06 16.77
CA LYS A 80 -5.94 1.15 16.34
C LYS A 80 -5.77 1.36 14.84
N SER A 81 -4.53 1.37 14.36
CA SER A 81 -4.23 1.56 12.95
C SER A 81 -4.92 0.51 12.07
N HIS A 82 -4.86 -0.75 12.45
CA HIS A 82 -5.48 -1.85 11.70
C HIS A 82 -7.01 -1.75 11.69
N GLN A 83 -7.63 -1.52 12.84
CA GLN A 83 -9.09 -1.49 12.94
C GLN A 83 -9.68 -0.26 12.25
N GLU A 84 -9.01 0.89 12.28
CA GLU A 84 -9.39 2.08 11.50
C GLU A 84 -9.27 1.82 10.00
N ALA A 85 -8.16 1.24 9.55
CA ALA A 85 -7.95 0.91 8.14
C ALA A 85 -8.95 -0.15 7.63
N MET A 86 -9.28 -1.14 8.45
CA MET A 86 -10.33 -2.12 8.13
C MET A 86 -11.70 -1.48 8.02
N HIS A 87 -12.04 -0.56 8.92
CA HIS A 87 -13.28 0.21 8.82
C HIS A 87 -13.36 0.94 7.47
N CYS A 88 -12.31 1.67 7.10
CA CYS A 88 -12.24 2.38 5.82
C CYS A 88 -12.36 1.42 4.63
N ALA A 89 -11.68 0.28 4.69
CA ALA A 89 -11.73 -0.72 3.64
C ALA A 89 -13.14 -1.28 3.43
N HIS A 90 -13.85 -1.61 4.50
CA HIS A 90 -15.22 -2.11 4.42
C HIS A 90 -16.23 -1.12 3.85
N LEU A 91 -15.95 0.19 3.90
CA LEU A 91 -16.82 1.19 3.29
C LEU A 91 -16.81 1.16 1.75
N VAL A 92 -15.69 0.76 1.14
CA VAL A 92 -15.48 0.93 -0.31
C VAL A 92 -15.03 -0.34 -1.04
N LEU A 93 -14.68 -1.40 -0.32
CA LEU A 93 -14.15 -2.64 -0.89
C LEU A 93 -15.03 -3.83 -0.52
N PRO A 94 -15.18 -4.79 -1.46
CA PRO A 94 -15.78 -6.08 -1.13
C PRO A 94 -14.81 -6.91 -0.28
N GLU A 95 -15.35 -7.76 0.58
CA GLU A 95 -14.60 -8.65 1.48
C GLU A 95 -13.52 -9.46 0.73
N LYS A 96 -13.88 -10.00 -0.42
CA LYS A 96 -12.93 -10.74 -1.28
C LYS A 96 -11.68 -9.94 -1.63
N LYS A 97 -11.80 -8.62 -1.82
CA LYS A 97 -10.66 -7.78 -2.17
C LYS A 97 -9.76 -7.51 -0.97
N ILE A 98 -10.35 -7.37 0.21
CA ILE A 98 -9.63 -7.28 1.48
C ILE A 98 -8.86 -8.58 1.72
N ASP A 99 -9.51 -9.71 1.55
CA ASP A 99 -8.90 -11.02 1.70
C ASP A 99 -7.70 -11.24 0.74
N GLN A 100 -7.84 -10.82 -0.51
CA GLN A 100 -6.76 -10.87 -1.50
C GLN A 100 -5.58 -9.95 -1.12
N LEU A 101 -5.83 -8.76 -0.57
CA LEU A 101 -4.76 -7.91 -0.07
C LEU A 101 -4.00 -8.59 1.07
N GLN A 102 -4.70 -9.19 2.00
CA GLN A 102 -4.09 -9.91 3.12
C GLN A 102 -3.20 -11.07 2.64
N GLU A 103 -3.60 -11.76 1.59
CA GLU A 103 -2.75 -12.76 0.93
C GLU A 103 -1.48 -12.14 0.33
N GLN A 104 -1.58 -10.97 -0.26
CA GLN A 104 -0.40 -10.24 -0.78
C GLN A 104 0.53 -9.77 0.33
N VAL A 105 -0.02 -9.25 1.41
CA VAL A 105 0.77 -8.70 2.52
C VAL A 105 1.45 -9.79 3.34
N TRP A 106 0.72 -10.83 3.69
CA TRP A 106 1.18 -11.87 4.64
C TRP A 106 1.54 -13.20 4.00
N GLY A 107 1.09 -13.46 2.78
CA GLY A 107 1.38 -14.71 2.09
C GLY A 107 0.98 -15.94 2.89
N ALA A 108 1.90 -16.90 3.00
CA ALA A 108 1.70 -18.13 3.76
C ALA A 108 1.49 -17.90 5.27
N ASP A 109 1.87 -16.75 5.80
CA ASP A 109 1.73 -16.39 7.22
C ASP A 109 0.34 -15.86 7.60
N LYS A 110 -0.55 -15.65 6.64
CA LYS A 110 -1.86 -15.02 6.85
C LYS A 110 -2.64 -15.65 8.01
N ALA A 111 -2.79 -16.96 8.02
CA ALA A 111 -3.54 -17.65 9.07
C ALA A 111 -2.90 -17.44 10.45
N ARG A 112 -1.57 -17.52 10.53
CA ARG A 112 -0.81 -17.29 11.76
C ARG A 112 -0.97 -15.85 12.26
N VAL A 113 -0.85 -14.87 11.38
CA VAL A 113 -0.99 -13.45 11.73
C VAL A 113 -2.39 -13.15 12.26
N LEU A 114 -3.43 -13.62 11.57
CA LEU A 114 -4.81 -13.40 11.98
C LEU A 114 -5.12 -14.07 13.33
N ALA A 115 -4.65 -15.30 13.54
CA ALA A 115 -4.84 -16.01 14.80
C ALA A 115 -4.13 -15.30 15.96
N TYR A 116 -2.89 -14.87 15.74
CA TYR A 116 -2.12 -14.13 16.75
C TYR A 116 -2.79 -12.79 17.10
N TYR A 117 -3.22 -12.06 16.09
CA TYR A 117 -3.93 -10.78 16.27
C TYR A 117 -5.22 -10.98 17.11
N GLN A 118 -6.04 -11.96 16.77
CA GLN A 118 -7.27 -12.24 17.49
C GLN A 118 -7.05 -12.59 18.97
N GLN A 119 -5.94 -13.28 19.28
CA GLN A 119 -5.63 -13.73 20.63
C GLN A 119 -4.98 -12.65 21.50
N HIS A 120 -4.17 -11.76 20.91
CA HIS A 120 -3.25 -10.91 21.66
C HIS A 120 -3.53 -9.41 21.54
N PHE A 121 -4.36 -9.00 20.57
CA PHE A 121 -4.63 -7.59 20.35
C PHE A 121 -6.00 -7.19 20.90
N PRO A 122 -6.11 -5.97 21.47
CA PRO A 122 -7.39 -5.49 21.99
C PRO A 122 -8.38 -5.20 20.86
N LYS A 123 -9.66 -5.49 21.10
CA LYS A 123 -10.74 -4.98 20.26
C LYS A 123 -11.12 -3.60 20.75
N LEU A 124 -10.97 -2.61 19.87
CA LEU A 124 -11.23 -1.22 20.20
C LEU A 124 -12.66 -0.84 19.81
N LYS A 125 -13.29 -0.04 20.66
CA LYS A 125 -14.52 0.64 20.30
C LYS A 125 -14.13 1.94 19.59
N LEU A 126 -14.17 1.93 18.26
CA LEU A 126 -13.82 3.10 17.46
C LEU A 126 -15.01 4.05 17.33
N ASP A 127 -14.72 5.35 17.39
CA ASP A 127 -15.66 6.37 16.96
C ASP A 127 -15.49 6.59 15.45
N ALA A 128 -16.48 6.13 14.68
CA ALA A 128 -16.45 6.22 13.22
C ALA A 128 -16.31 7.67 12.72
N SER A 129 -16.81 8.66 13.48
CA SER A 129 -16.71 10.07 13.11
C SER A 129 -15.29 10.63 13.20
N SER A 130 -14.40 9.98 13.97
CA SER A 130 -13.00 10.39 14.15
C SER A 130 -12.03 9.64 13.24
N ILE A 131 -12.49 8.63 12.51
CA ILE A 131 -11.64 7.83 11.61
C ILE A 131 -11.40 8.61 10.32
N GLN A 132 -10.12 8.70 9.93
CA GLN A 132 -9.73 9.30 8.67
C GLN A 132 -9.40 8.20 7.66
N CYS A 133 -10.11 8.24 6.53
CA CYS A 133 -9.89 7.35 5.39
C CYS A 133 -9.16 8.11 4.28
N ASP A 134 -8.13 7.49 3.69
CA ASP A 134 -7.32 8.05 2.59
C ASP A 134 -8.11 8.24 1.28
#